data_6ff36f6e9f7611fa4673bf5a9edbac7d
#
_entry.id   6ff36f6e9f7611fa4673bf5a9edbac7d
#
_cell.length_a   1.000
_cell.length_b   1.000
_cell.length_c   1.000
_cell.angle_alpha   90.00
_cell.angle_beta   90.00
_cell.angle_gamma   90.00
#
_symmetry.space_group_name_H-M   'P 1'
#
loop_
_entity.id
_entity.type
_entity.pdbx_description
1 polymer ?
#
loop_
_entity_poly.entity_id
_entity_poly.type
_entity_poly.pdbx_seq_one_letter_code
_entity_poly.pdbx_strand_id
1 'polypeptide(L)'
;CSTQACIAASGGFAAIGIAIMLSVWRAKEAQQVTTYGSARWADAREVRRAGLLGTDGVVLGRFDGRYLRHDGPEHVLCFAPTRSGKGVGLVIPTLLTWPNSTIVHDIKGENFQLTSGWRARFGPVLLFDPTNQASAAYNPLLEIRKGDCEVRDAQNIADILVDPEGALERRNHWEKTSHSLLVGAILHVLYAEADKTLAGVANFLSDPSRPIETTLNAMLATPHLGERVHPVVASASRELLNKSENERSGVLSTTMSFLGLYRDPVVAKVTGRSDWRIRDLVDGPRPISLFLVVPPSDIARTKPLMRLV
;
A
#
# COMPACT_ATOMS: atom_id res chain seq x y z
N CYS A 1 7.09 -78.18 -39.17
CA CYS A 1 7.64 -77.11 -38.29
C CYS A 1 7.53 -77.59 -36.86
N SER A 2 8.65 -77.76 -36.16
CA SER A 2 8.63 -78.28 -34.81
C SER A 2 8.03 -77.28 -33.83
N THR A 3 7.20 -77.74 -32.92
CA THR A 3 6.55 -76.97 -31.90
C THR A 3 7.55 -76.12 -31.11
N GLN A 4 8.78 -76.59 -30.97
CA GLN A 4 9.91 -75.90 -30.37
C GLN A 4 10.33 -74.62 -31.11
N ALA A 5 10.31 -74.63 -32.47
CA ALA A 5 10.63 -73.43 -33.24
C ALA A 5 9.59 -72.33 -33.10
N CYS A 6 8.30 -72.68 -32.96
CA CYS A 6 7.21 -71.73 -32.70
C CYS A 6 7.31 -71.11 -31.33
N ILE A 7 7.66 -71.90 -30.29
CA ILE A 7 7.86 -71.43 -28.93
C ILE A 7 9.06 -70.49 -28.84
N ALA A 8 10.18 -70.82 -29.50
CA ALA A 8 11.36 -69.95 -29.54
C ALA A 8 11.07 -68.61 -30.27
N ALA A 9 10.33 -68.64 -31.37
CA ALA A 9 9.97 -67.43 -32.12
C ALA A 9 9.00 -66.55 -31.28
N SER A 10 7.98 -67.15 -30.59
CA SER A 10 7.07 -66.38 -29.76
C SER A 10 7.76 -65.73 -28.57
N GLY A 11 8.73 -66.40 -27.96
CA GLY A 11 9.59 -65.85 -26.88
C GLY A 11 10.41 -64.65 -27.36
N GLY A 12 10.96 -64.73 -28.57
CA GLY A 12 11.71 -63.64 -29.19
C GLY A 12 10.84 -62.39 -29.46
N PHE A 13 9.66 -62.58 -30.00
CA PHE A 13 8.72 -61.45 -30.22
C PHE A 13 8.23 -60.82 -28.93
N ALA A 14 7.97 -61.63 -27.87
CA ALA A 14 7.61 -61.13 -26.56
C ALA A 14 8.74 -60.30 -25.94
N ALA A 15 9.98 -60.74 -26.03
CA ALA A 15 11.15 -60.01 -25.53
C ALA A 15 11.37 -58.69 -26.28
N ILE A 16 11.20 -58.64 -27.59
CA ILE A 16 11.26 -57.41 -28.38
C ILE A 16 10.15 -56.46 -27.97
N GLY A 17 8.90 -56.93 -27.80
CA GLY A 17 7.75 -56.11 -27.36
C GLY A 17 8.00 -55.49 -25.99
N ILE A 18 8.52 -56.27 -25.03
CA ILE A 18 8.89 -55.79 -23.70
C ILE A 18 10.03 -54.74 -23.77
N ALA A 19 11.04 -54.99 -24.58
CA ALA A 19 12.17 -54.05 -24.78
C ALA A 19 11.72 -52.70 -25.37
N ILE A 20 10.82 -52.73 -26.36
CA ILE A 20 10.23 -51.52 -26.93
C ILE A 20 9.37 -50.77 -25.89
N MET A 21 8.53 -51.51 -25.14
CA MET A 21 7.69 -50.91 -24.11
C MET A 21 8.51 -50.28 -23.00
N LEU A 22 9.56 -50.92 -22.52
CA LEU A 22 10.51 -50.39 -21.55
C LEU A 22 11.29 -49.19 -22.09
N SER A 23 11.67 -49.22 -23.39
CA SER A 23 12.36 -48.11 -24.02
C SER A 23 11.48 -46.88 -24.16
N VAL A 24 10.21 -47.07 -24.55
CA VAL A 24 9.20 -45.99 -24.61
C VAL A 24 8.91 -45.46 -23.20
N TRP A 25 8.78 -46.32 -22.21
CA TRP A 25 8.58 -45.93 -20.83
C TRP A 25 9.75 -45.11 -20.29
N ARG A 26 10.99 -45.59 -20.48
CA ARG A 26 12.21 -44.85 -20.12
C ARG A 26 12.34 -43.52 -20.86
N ALA A 27 11.97 -43.46 -22.12
CA ALA A 27 12.00 -42.23 -22.89
C ALA A 27 10.98 -41.21 -22.37
N LYS A 28 9.77 -41.65 -21.93
CA LYS A 28 8.78 -40.81 -21.27
C LYS A 28 9.25 -40.32 -19.89
N GLU A 29 9.90 -41.17 -19.13
CA GLU A 29 10.41 -40.83 -17.80
C GLU A 29 11.62 -39.89 -17.87
N ALA A 30 12.49 -40.07 -18.87
CA ALA A 30 13.61 -39.17 -19.17
C ALA A 30 13.16 -37.76 -19.63
N GLN A 31 11.94 -37.61 -20.17
CA GLN A 31 11.38 -36.31 -20.50
C GLN A 31 10.89 -35.54 -19.24
N GLN A 32 10.75 -36.21 -18.09
CA GLN A 32 10.45 -35.61 -16.83
C GLN A 32 11.73 -35.33 -16.03
N VAL A 33 12.60 -34.47 -16.58
CA VAL A 33 13.80 -34.02 -15.87
C VAL A 33 13.37 -33.09 -14.74
N THR A 34 13.25 -33.65 -13.55
CA THR A 34 12.90 -32.90 -12.32
C THR A 34 14.11 -32.35 -11.58
N THR A 35 15.31 -32.44 -12.18
CA THR A 35 16.58 -31.98 -11.57
C THR A 35 16.52 -30.51 -11.14
N TYR A 36 15.75 -29.68 -11.84
CA TYR A 36 15.57 -28.25 -11.55
C TYR A 36 14.17 -27.89 -11.03
N GLY A 37 13.37 -28.88 -10.65
CA GLY A 37 12.01 -28.73 -10.16
C GLY A 37 10.98 -29.48 -11.02
N SER A 38 9.75 -29.54 -10.52
CA SER A 38 8.62 -30.23 -11.18
C SER A 38 7.74 -29.29 -12.01
N ALA A 39 8.16 -28.03 -12.22
CA ALA A 39 7.40 -27.05 -12.96
C ALA A 39 7.24 -27.44 -14.44
N ARG A 40 6.00 -27.39 -14.93
CA ARG A 40 5.63 -27.66 -16.31
C ARG A 40 4.44 -26.80 -16.72
N TRP A 41 4.18 -26.71 -18.00
CA TRP A 41 2.96 -26.09 -18.48
C TRP A 41 1.73 -26.92 -18.06
N ALA A 42 0.71 -26.23 -17.52
CA ALA A 42 -0.56 -26.84 -17.15
C ALA A 42 -1.35 -27.29 -18.40
N ASP A 43 -2.03 -28.41 -18.31
CA ASP A 43 -3.01 -28.83 -19.31
C ASP A 43 -4.39 -28.19 -19.10
N ALA A 44 -5.28 -28.35 -20.08
CA ALA A 44 -6.62 -27.77 -20.01
C ALA A 44 -7.48 -28.29 -18.85
N ARG A 45 -7.21 -29.51 -18.35
CA ARG A 45 -7.94 -30.11 -17.22
C ARG A 45 -7.48 -29.47 -15.92
N GLU A 46 -6.18 -29.23 -15.78
CA GLU A 46 -5.61 -28.57 -14.62
C GLU A 46 -6.06 -27.11 -14.52
N VAL A 47 -6.06 -26.39 -15.64
CA VAL A 47 -6.54 -25.00 -15.70
C VAL A 47 -8.02 -24.93 -15.28
N ARG A 48 -8.88 -25.87 -15.74
CA ARG A 48 -10.29 -25.93 -15.35
C ARG A 48 -10.45 -26.30 -13.88
N ARG A 49 -9.67 -27.27 -13.39
CA ARG A 49 -9.70 -27.69 -11.97
C ARG A 49 -9.28 -26.59 -11.03
N ALA A 50 -8.33 -25.76 -11.44
CA ALA A 50 -7.87 -24.60 -10.70
C ALA A 50 -8.88 -23.43 -10.72
N GLY A 51 -10.00 -23.52 -11.44
CA GLY A 51 -11.02 -22.47 -11.50
C GLY A 51 -10.63 -21.21 -12.27
N LEU A 52 -9.50 -21.23 -13.01
CA LEU A 52 -8.93 -20.03 -13.63
C LEU A 52 -9.67 -19.51 -14.88
N LEU A 53 -10.73 -20.18 -15.32
CA LEU A 53 -11.55 -19.78 -16.50
C LEU A 53 -12.82 -19.02 -16.12
N GLY A 54 -12.88 -18.47 -14.92
CA GLY A 54 -13.96 -17.61 -14.44
C GLY A 54 -14.07 -16.29 -15.19
N THR A 55 -15.13 -15.51 -14.88
CA THR A 55 -15.41 -14.19 -15.46
C THR A 55 -14.81 -13.07 -14.64
N ASP A 56 -14.59 -13.29 -13.36
CA ASP A 56 -14.17 -12.30 -12.38
C ASP A 56 -12.73 -12.57 -11.89
N GLY A 57 -12.14 -11.60 -11.23
CA GLY A 57 -10.80 -11.72 -10.65
C GLY A 57 -9.68 -11.06 -11.44
N VAL A 58 -8.48 -11.17 -10.87
CA VAL A 58 -7.24 -10.63 -11.43
C VAL A 58 -6.85 -11.40 -12.68
N VAL A 59 -6.56 -10.72 -13.77
CA VAL A 59 -6.07 -11.35 -15.01
C VAL A 59 -4.64 -11.83 -14.81
N LEU A 60 -4.41 -13.13 -15.01
CA LEU A 60 -3.09 -13.76 -14.90
C LEU A 60 -2.41 -13.98 -16.26
N GLY A 61 -3.18 -13.99 -17.35
CA GLY A 61 -2.69 -14.26 -18.69
C GLY A 61 -3.79 -14.82 -19.60
N ARG A 62 -3.36 -15.58 -20.62
CA ARG A 62 -4.28 -16.21 -21.57
C ARG A 62 -3.94 -17.68 -21.77
N PHE A 63 -4.96 -18.51 -21.89
CA PHE A 63 -4.87 -19.91 -22.25
C PHE A 63 -5.94 -20.21 -23.30
N ASP A 64 -5.55 -20.73 -24.43
CA ASP A 64 -6.44 -21.10 -25.54
C ASP A 64 -7.46 -19.99 -25.91
N GLY A 65 -6.93 -18.77 -26.08
CA GLY A 65 -7.72 -17.58 -26.45
C GLY A 65 -8.55 -16.95 -25.31
N ARG A 66 -8.67 -17.58 -24.15
CA ARG A 66 -9.43 -17.11 -23.00
C ARG A 66 -8.52 -16.50 -21.94
N TYR A 67 -9.01 -15.50 -21.19
CA TYR A 67 -8.29 -14.98 -20.03
C TYR A 67 -8.30 -16.01 -18.89
N LEU A 68 -7.14 -16.16 -18.26
CA LEU A 68 -7.00 -16.81 -16.97
C LEU A 68 -7.20 -15.75 -15.89
N ARG A 69 -8.08 -16.05 -14.93
CA ARG A 69 -8.41 -15.13 -13.82
C ARG A 69 -8.31 -15.84 -12.49
N HIS A 70 -7.86 -15.07 -11.51
CA HIS A 70 -7.80 -15.50 -10.12
C HIS A 70 -8.77 -14.66 -9.29
N ASP A 71 -9.77 -15.32 -8.71
CA ASP A 71 -10.81 -14.72 -7.88
C ASP A 71 -10.76 -15.27 -6.45
N GLY A 72 -9.55 -15.38 -5.90
CA GLY A 72 -9.30 -15.81 -4.54
C GLY A 72 -8.70 -14.68 -3.68
N PRO A 73 -8.58 -14.89 -2.37
CA PRO A 73 -7.98 -13.93 -1.44
C PRO A 73 -6.45 -13.86 -1.54
N GLU A 74 -5.82 -14.75 -2.32
CA GLU A 74 -4.37 -14.85 -2.39
C GLU A 74 -3.77 -13.71 -3.21
N HIS A 75 -2.60 -13.24 -2.78
CA HIS A 75 -1.86 -12.21 -3.49
C HIS A 75 -1.22 -12.76 -4.77
N VAL A 76 -1.26 -11.95 -5.84
CA VAL A 76 -0.60 -12.26 -7.11
C VAL A 76 0.72 -11.50 -7.20
N LEU A 77 1.82 -12.22 -7.35
CA LEU A 77 3.15 -11.66 -7.54
C LEU A 77 3.67 -11.99 -8.94
N CYS A 78 4.00 -10.97 -9.72
CA CYS A 78 4.51 -11.11 -11.09
C CYS A 78 5.94 -10.60 -11.20
N PHE A 79 6.89 -11.50 -11.42
CA PHE A 79 8.28 -11.17 -11.75
C PHE A 79 8.48 -11.16 -13.26
N ALA A 80 8.87 -10.02 -13.79
CA ALA A 80 9.20 -9.92 -15.21
C ALA A 80 10.06 -8.68 -15.50
N PRO A 81 10.94 -8.71 -16.48
CA PRO A 81 11.80 -7.58 -16.83
C PRO A 81 11.02 -6.34 -17.26
N THR A 82 11.68 -5.20 -17.27
CA THR A 82 11.12 -3.98 -17.86
C THR A 82 10.75 -4.23 -19.33
N ARG A 83 9.62 -3.67 -19.78
CA ARG A 83 9.06 -3.83 -21.14
C ARG A 83 8.62 -5.25 -21.50
N SER A 84 8.50 -6.16 -20.56
CA SER A 84 7.99 -7.53 -20.80
C SER A 84 6.48 -7.62 -21.00
N GLY A 85 5.75 -6.49 -20.94
CA GLY A 85 4.31 -6.47 -21.13
C GLY A 85 3.47 -6.65 -19.85
N LYS A 86 4.04 -6.61 -18.63
CA LYS A 86 3.28 -6.72 -17.37
C LYS A 86 2.07 -5.78 -17.30
N GLY A 87 2.31 -4.50 -17.61
CA GLY A 87 1.26 -3.48 -17.58
C GLY A 87 0.14 -3.81 -18.55
N VAL A 88 0.46 -3.99 -19.84
CA VAL A 88 -0.55 -4.22 -20.89
C VAL A 88 -1.17 -5.61 -20.86
N GLY A 89 -0.47 -6.61 -20.29
CA GLY A 89 -0.96 -8.00 -20.26
C GLY A 89 -1.71 -8.38 -19.00
N LEU A 90 -1.43 -7.74 -17.87
CA LEU A 90 -2.03 -8.10 -16.56
C LEU A 90 -2.75 -6.92 -15.92
N VAL A 91 -2.07 -5.77 -15.74
CA VAL A 91 -2.61 -4.64 -14.95
C VAL A 91 -3.78 -3.98 -15.69
N ILE A 92 -3.57 -3.55 -16.93
CA ILE A 92 -4.61 -2.87 -17.72
C ILE A 92 -5.84 -3.75 -17.93
N PRO A 93 -5.72 -5.02 -18.40
CA PRO A 93 -6.89 -5.90 -18.53
C PRO A 93 -7.63 -6.11 -17.21
N THR A 94 -6.92 -6.22 -16.10
CA THR A 94 -7.54 -6.31 -14.77
C THR A 94 -8.31 -5.03 -14.47
N LEU A 95 -7.71 -3.84 -14.61
CA LEU A 95 -8.38 -2.57 -14.33
C LEU A 95 -9.61 -2.33 -15.22
N LEU A 96 -9.59 -2.78 -16.47
CA LEU A 96 -10.71 -2.66 -17.39
C LEU A 96 -11.87 -3.61 -17.07
N THR A 97 -11.62 -4.69 -16.35
CA THR A 97 -12.63 -5.73 -16.09
C THR A 97 -12.98 -5.91 -14.61
N TRP A 98 -12.22 -5.34 -13.70
CA TRP A 98 -12.48 -5.41 -12.25
C TRP A 98 -13.63 -4.48 -11.86
N PRO A 99 -14.77 -4.98 -11.33
CA PRO A 99 -15.94 -4.15 -11.09
C PRO A 99 -15.92 -3.38 -9.77
N ASN A 100 -15.05 -3.77 -8.83
CA ASN A 100 -15.02 -3.24 -7.47
C ASN A 100 -14.00 -2.10 -7.29
N SER A 101 -13.88 -1.59 -6.06
CA SER A 101 -12.89 -0.57 -5.72
C SER A 101 -11.46 -1.04 -6.00
N THR A 102 -10.59 -0.11 -6.36
CA THR A 102 -9.19 -0.36 -6.63
C THR A 102 -8.31 0.75 -6.07
N ILE A 103 -7.17 0.37 -5.52
CA ILE A 103 -6.06 1.30 -5.24
C ILE A 103 -4.90 0.90 -6.14
N VAL A 104 -4.43 1.83 -6.94
CA VAL A 104 -3.37 1.60 -7.92
C VAL A 104 -2.19 2.50 -7.63
N HIS A 105 -1.06 1.93 -7.24
CA HIS A 105 0.21 2.68 -7.14
C HIS A 105 0.80 2.81 -8.55
N ASP A 106 0.65 3.98 -9.14
CA ASP A 106 0.93 4.27 -10.55
C ASP A 106 2.00 5.36 -10.69
N ILE A 107 3.26 4.97 -10.50
CA ILE A 107 4.42 5.90 -10.43
C ILE A 107 4.46 6.90 -11.61
N LYS A 108 4.05 6.48 -12.80
CA LYS A 108 4.10 7.31 -14.01
C LYS A 108 2.76 7.88 -14.44
N GLY A 109 1.67 7.48 -13.80
CA GLY A 109 0.31 7.85 -14.20
C GLY A 109 -0.17 7.18 -15.50
N GLU A 110 0.57 6.20 -16.04
CA GLU A 110 0.21 5.52 -17.29
C GLU A 110 -1.08 4.71 -17.15
N ASN A 111 -1.28 4.02 -16.02
CA ASN A 111 -2.50 3.25 -15.77
C ASN A 111 -3.71 4.18 -15.63
N PHE A 112 -3.56 5.31 -14.94
CA PHE A 112 -4.60 6.33 -14.86
C PHE A 112 -5.00 6.83 -16.24
N GLN A 113 -4.02 7.26 -17.06
CA GLN A 113 -4.28 7.79 -18.40
C GLN A 113 -5.02 6.80 -19.29
N LEU A 114 -4.67 5.51 -19.21
CA LEU A 114 -5.22 4.47 -20.08
C LEU A 114 -6.57 3.92 -19.59
N THR A 115 -6.87 3.98 -18.28
CA THR A 115 -8.03 3.26 -17.74
C THR A 115 -9.06 4.15 -17.03
N SER A 116 -8.73 5.40 -16.66
CA SER A 116 -9.60 6.26 -15.87
C SER A 116 -10.97 6.49 -16.52
N GLY A 117 -11.00 6.77 -17.83
CA GLY A 117 -12.25 7.01 -18.57
C GLY A 117 -13.16 5.78 -18.61
N TRP A 118 -12.58 4.57 -18.66
CA TRP A 118 -13.35 3.34 -18.56
C TRP A 118 -13.79 3.06 -17.13
N ARG A 119 -12.89 3.23 -16.15
CA ARG A 119 -13.16 3.05 -14.72
C ARG A 119 -14.28 3.96 -14.22
N ALA A 120 -14.46 5.15 -14.81
CA ALA A 120 -15.54 6.07 -14.49
C ALA A 120 -16.95 5.49 -14.71
N ARG A 121 -17.08 4.39 -15.46
CA ARG A 121 -18.34 3.66 -15.64
C ARG A 121 -18.77 2.87 -14.40
N PHE A 122 -17.79 2.44 -13.60
CA PHE A 122 -18.06 1.69 -12.36
C PHE A 122 -18.35 2.65 -11.20
N GLY A 123 -17.61 3.77 -11.10
CA GLY A 123 -17.76 4.72 -10.03
C GLY A 123 -16.76 5.88 -10.09
N PRO A 124 -16.62 6.68 -9.02
CA PRO A 124 -15.65 7.76 -8.97
C PRO A 124 -14.22 7.30 -9.24
N VAL A 125 -13.48 8.13 -9.98
CA VAL A 125 -12.05 7.91 -10.25
C VAL A 125 -11.29 9.09 -9.68
N LEU A 126 -10.37 8.82 -8.78
CA LEU A 126 -9.60 9.79 -8.04
C LEU A 126 -8.11 9.64 -8.40
N LEU A 127 -7.49 10.76 -8.72
CA LEU A 127 -6.04 10.87 -8.89
C LEU A 127 -5.47 11.58 -7.68
N PHE A 128 -4.67 10.89 -6.87
CA PHE A 128 -3.93 11.49 -5.78
C PHE A 128 -2.45 11.63 -6.15
N ASP A 129 -2.05 12.85 -6.42
CA ASP A 129 -0.68 13.26 -6.72
C ASP A 129 -0.32 14.45 -5.83
N PRO A 130 0.44 14.26 -4.74
CA PRO A 130 0.75 15.32 -3.80
C PRO A 130 1.64 16.44 -4.37
N THR A 131 2.13 16.28 -5.61
CA THR A 131 2.92 17.30 -6.31
C THR A 131 2.09 18.14 -7.28
N ASN A 132 0.79 17.83 -7.42
CA ASN A 132 -0.10 18.46 -8.39
C ASN A 132 -1.27 19.15 -7.68
N GLN A 133 -1.43 20.45 -7.88
CA GLN A 133 -2.52 21.25 -7.31
C GLN A 133 -3.94 20.82 -7.76
N ALA A 134 -4.05 20.14 -8.90
CA ALA A 134 -5.31 19.62 -9.43
C ALA A 134 -5.64 18.21 -8.93
N SER A 135 -4.82 17.64 -8.04
CA SER A 135 -5.03 16.36 -7.41
C SER A 135 -6.30 16.33 -6.57
N ALA A 136 -6.91 15.16 -6.46
CA ALA A 136 -7.82 14.87 -5.35
C ALA A 136 -7.11 15.09 -4.02
N ALA A 137 -7.82 15.54 -3.01
CA ALA A 137 -7.24 15.86 -1.71
C ALA A 137 -7.50 14.76 -0.68
N TYR A 138 -6.54 14.58 0.22
CA TYR A 138 -6.64 13.64 1.33
C TYR A 138 -5.93 14.19 2.58
N ASN A 139 -6.69 14.40 3.63
CA ASN A 139 -6.19 14.86 4.92
C ASN A 139 -6.19 13.69 5.92
N PRO A 140 -5.01 13.15 6.28
CA PRO A 140 -4.93 12.01 7.18
C PRO A 140 -5.44 12.28 8.59
N LEU A 141 -5.44 13.54 9.07
CA LEU A 141 -5.97 13.87 10.40
C LEU A 141 -7.49 13.70 10.48
N LEU A 142 -8.17 13.76 9.34
CA LEU A 142 -9.62 13.52 9.30
C LEU A 142 -9.98 12.03 9.42
N GLU A 143 -9.05 11.11 9.31
CA GLU A 143 -9.26 9.67 9.57
C GLU A 143 -9.20 9.33 11.06
N ILE A 144 -8.74 10.26 11.94
CA ILE A 144 -8.68 10.04 13.37
C ILE A 144 -10.10 9.91 13.93
N ARG A 145 -10.39 8.78 14.56
CA ARG A 145 -11.66 8.46 15.18
C ARG A 145 -11.67 8.99 16.60
N LYS A 146 -12.34 10.13 16.81
CA LYS A 146 -12.46 10.76 18.15
C LYS A 146 -13.07 9.81 19.17
N GLY A 147 -12.64 9.93 20.42
CA GLY A 147 -13.02 9.08 21.55
C GLY A 147 -11.98 7.96 21.78
N ASP A 148 -12.41 6.73 22.00
CA ASP A 148 -11.55 5.62 22.45
C ASP A 148 -10.38 5.29 21.50
N CYS A 149 -10.47 5.68 20.24
CA CYS A 149 -9.47 5.36 19.23
C CYS A 149 -8.50 6.50 18.91
N GLU A 150 -8.78 7.74 19.33
CA GLU A 150 -8.09 8.94 18.86
C GLU A 150 -6.59 8.95 19.19
N VAL A 151 -6.22 8.49 20.36
CA VAL A 151 -4.81 8.41 20.78
C VAL A 151 -4.05 7.42 19.92
N ARG A 152 -4.61 6.23 19.71
CA ARG A 152 -4.02 5.21 18.86
C ARG A 152 -3.88 5.68 17.41
N ASP A 153 -4.91 6.32 16.89
CA ASP A 153 -4.91 6.80 15.51
C ASP A 153 -3.89 7.94 15.32
N ALA A 154 -3.78 8.86 16.31
CA ALA A 154 -2.75 9.90 16.31
C ALA A 154 -1.33 9.32 16.44
N GLN A 155 -1.15 8.30 17.28
CA GLN A 155 0.13 7.58 17.39
C GLN A 155 0.53 6.91 16.09
N ASN A 156 -0.39 6.24 15.40
CA ASN A 156 -0.11 5.62 14.09
C ASN A 156 0.35 6.65 13.05
N ILE A 157 -0.27 7.82 13.02
CA ILE A 157 0.17 8.92 12.13
C ILE A 157 1.56 9.40 12.52
N ALA A 158 1.80 9.65 13.82
CA ALA A 158 3.11 10.09 14.31
C ALA A 158 4.20 9.05 14.06
N ASP A 159 3.90 7.75 14.20
CA ASP A 159 4.80 6.64 13.89
C ASP A 159 5.27 6.69 12.44
N ILE A 160 4.35 6.88 11.50
CA ILE A 160 4.67 6.97 10.07
C ILE A 160 5.49 8.23 9.75
N LEU A 161 5.19 9.36 10.39
CA LEU A 161 5.93 10.60 10.19
C LEU A 161 7.36 10.51 10.69
N VAL A 162 7.57 9.89 11.86
CA VAL A 162 8.89 9.74 12.50
C VAL A 162 9.72 8.67 11.82
N ASP A 163 9.09 7.58 11.38
CA ASP A 163 9.76 6.44 10.74
C ASP A 163 9.07 6.05 9.42
N PRO A 164 9.30 6.83 8.36
CA PRO A 164 8.72 6.54 7.05
C PRO A 164 9.26 5.26 6.39
N GLU A 165 10.36 4.69 6.89
CA GLU A 165 10.90 3.41 6.41
C GLU A 165 10.25 2.19 7.07
N GLY A 166 9.66 2.35 8.27
CA GLY A 166 9.05 1.27 9.04
C GLY A 166 10.07 0.40 9.76
N ALA A 167 11.25 0.93 10.03
CA ALA A 167 12.34 0.21 10.68
C ALA A 167 12.17 0.08 12.22
N LEU A 168 11.19 0.69 12.79
CA LEU A 168 10.70 0.79 14.19
C LEU A 168 11.63 0.35 15.36
N GLU A 169 12.70 -0.40 15.07
CA GLU A 169 13.49 -1.13 16.08
C GLU A 169 14.52 -0.26 16.80
N ARG A 170 14.85 0.96 16.30
CA ARG A 170 15.96 1.76 16.85
C ARG A 170 15.70 3.26 16.90
N ARG A 171 14.52 3.67 17.37
CA ARG A 171 14.28 5.10 17.60
C ARG A 171 15.27 5.64 18.65
N ASN A 172 15.95 6.69 18.29
CA ASN A 172 16.82 7.44 19.21
C ASN A 172 15.97 8.30 20.17
N HIS A 173 16.64 8.94 21.14
CA HIS A 173 15.97 9.78 22.14
C HIS A 173 15.17 10.93 21.49
N TRP A 174 15.73 11.58 20.48
CA TRP A 174 15.10 12.72 19.80
C TRP A 174 13.84 12.32 19.07
N GLU A 175 13.86 11.20 18.37
CA GLU A 175 12.70 10.64 17.67
C GLU A 175 11.59 10.25 18.62
N LYS A 176 11.92 9.61 19.76
CA LYS A 176 10.93 9.23 20.78
C LYS A 176 10.23 10.45 21.39
N THR A 177 11.00 11.48 21.73
CA THR A 177 10.44 12.69 22.33
C THR A 177 9.67 13.52 21.30
N SER A 178 10.17 13.60 20.05
CA SER A 178 9.44 14.23 18.93
C SER A 178 8.13 13.51 18.63
N HIS A 179 8.08 12.17 18.70
CA HIS A 179 6.87 11.40 18.57
C HIS A 179 5.83 11.78 19.64
N SER A 180 6.24 11.87 20.90
CA SER A 180 5.36 12.30 22.01
C SER A 180 4.79 13.69 21.76
N LEU A 181 5.62 14.64 21.34
CA LEU A 181 5.20 15.99 20.99
C LEU A 181 4.22 16.01 19.80
N LEU A 182 4.51 15.24 18.74
CA LEU A 182 3.63 15.12 17.57
C LEU A 182 2.25 14.61 17.95
N VAL A 183 2.16 13.54 18.73
CA VAL A 183 0.87 12.99 19.20
C VAL A 183 0.08 14.05 19.97
N GLY A 184 0.72 14.75 20.91
CA GLY A 184 0.09 15.81 21.67
C GLY A 184 -0.37 16.98 20.80
N ALA A 185 0.46 17.44 19.86
CA ALA A 185 0.13 18.53 18.95
C ALA A 185 -0.97 18.16 17.94
N ILE A 186 -0.95 16.93 17.39
CA ILE A 186 -2.02 16.44 16.52
C ILE A 186 -3.36 16.43 17.25
N LEU A 187 -3.41 15.89 18.46
CA LEU A 187 -4.65 15.88 19.26
C LEU A 187 -5.10 17.29 19.62
N HIS A 188 -4.17 18.19 19.99
CA HIS A 188 -4.52 19.59 20.29
C HIS A 188 -5.15 20.26 19.06
N VAL A 189 -4.49 20.19 17.90
CA VAL A 189 -4.97 20.77 16.65
C VAL A 189 -6.33 20.18 16.24
N LEU A 190 -6.52 18.88 16.40
CA LEU A 190 -7.78 18.20 16.08
C LEU A 190 -8.96 18.74 16.88
N TYR A 191 -8.73 19.16 18.13
CA TYR A 191 -9.77 19.65 19.02
C TYR A 191 -9.92 21.17 19.02
N ALA A 192 -8.80 21.89 19.11
CA ALA A 192 -8.77 23.30 19.48
C ALA A 192 -8.48 24.25 18.31
N GLU A 193 -7.76 23.82 17.28
CA GLU A 193 -7.38 24.71 16.19
C GLU A 193 -8.36 24.66 15.01
N ALA A 194 -8.41 25.77 14.24
CA ALA A 194 -9.25 25.85 13.04
C ALA A 194 -8.69 25.02 11.88
N ASP A 195 -7.37 25.06 11.68
CA ASP A 195 -6.66 24.33 10.63
C ASP A 195 -6.26 22.90 11.10
N LYS A 196 -7.19 21.96 10.93
CA LYS A 196 -7.04 20.56 11.34
C LYS A 196 -6.26 19.74 10.33
N THR A 197 -5.05 20.17 10.01
CA THR A 197 -4.15 19.54 9.01
C THR A 197 -2.76 19.35 9.58
N LEU A 198 -1.91 18.53 8.90
CA LEU A 198 -0.49 18.42 9.27
C LEU A 198 0.27 19.72 9.00
N ALA A 199 -0.16 20.52 8.02
CA ALA A 199 0.32 21.90 7.84
C ALA A 199 -0.09 22.79 9.05
N GLY A 200 -1.32 22.64 9.54
CA GLY A 200 -1.78 23.30 10.75
C GLY A 200 -0.97 22.93 12.00
N VAL A 201 -0.61 21.65 12.16
CA VAL A 201 0.29 21.19 13.23
C VAL A 201 1.66 21.85 13.11
N ALA A 202 2.23 21.90 11.88
CA ALA A 202 3.52 22.55 11.64
C ALA A 202 3.47 24.04 11.99
N ASN A 203 2.44 24.75 11.52
CA ASN A 203 2.24 26.18 11.79
C ASN A 203 2.03 26.45 13.29
N PHE A 204 1.25 25.63 13.98
CA PHE A 204 1.00 25.74 15.42
C PHE A 204 2.29 25.63 16.24
N LEU A 205 3.14 24.65 15.91
CA LEU A 205 4.41 24.42 16.64
C LEU A 205 5.50 25.43 16.29
N SER A 206 5.45 26.05 15.12
CA SER A 206 6.46 26.99 14.62
C SER A 206 5.94 28.42 14.40
N ASP A 207 4.89 28.81 15.11
CA ASP A 207 4.32 30.14 15.05
C ASP A 207 5.38 31.20 15.40
N PRO A 208 5.79 32.08 14.46
CA PRO A 208 6.83 33.05 14.70
C PRO A 208 6.42 34.18 15.67
N SER A 209 5.14 34.31 15.97
CA SER A 209 4.63 35.33 16.89
C SER A 209 4.80 34.99 18.35
N ARG A 210 5.14 33.75 18.70
CA ARG A 210 5.22 33.27 20.09
C ARG A 210 6.33 32.24 20.32
N PRO A 211 7.00 32.27 21.50
CA PRO A 211 7.93 31.21 21.90
C PRO A 211 7.23 29.88 22.07
N ILE A 212 7.96 28.77 21.90
CA ILE A 212 7.43 27.42 22.05
C ILE A 212 6.84 27.15 23.44
N GLU A 213 7.40 27.77 24.51
CA GLU A 213 6.87 27.65 25.86
C GLU A 213 5.44 28.19 25.95
N THR A 214 5.14 29.28 25.26
CA THR A 214 3.77 29.85 25.20
C THR A 214 2.84 28.88 24.49
N THR A 215 3.28 28.24 23.40
CA THR A 215 2.52 27.22 22.67
C THR A 215 2.23 26.01 23.56
N LEU A 216 3.23 25.49 24.28
CA LEU A 216 3.05 24.36 25.19
C LEU A 216 2.16 24.70 26.39
N ASN A 217 2.26 25.91 26.93
CA ASN A 217 1.36 26.38 28.01
C ASN A 217 -0.07 26.55 27.50
N ALA A 218 -0.27 26.98 26.24
CA ALA A 218 -1.61 27.02 25.62
C ALA A 218 -2.21 25.62 25.53
N MET A 219 -1.42 24.60 25.13
CA MET A 219 -1.87 23.19 25.09
C MET A 219 -2.32 22.70 26.50
N LEU A 220 -1.61 23.13 27.56
CA LEU A 220 -1.98 22.79 28.95
C LEU A 220 -3.22 23.52 29.48
N ALA A 221 -3.53 24.69 28.94
CA ALA A 221 -4.64 25.52 29.40
C ALA A 221 -5.94 25.29 28.59
N THR A 222 -5.83 24.76 27.38
CA THR A 222 -6.97 24.61 26.45
C THR A 222 -7.81 23.40 26.80
N PRO A 223 -9.13 23.57 27.04
CA PRO A 223 -10.04 22.45 27.24
C PRO A 223 -10.30 21.73 25.88
N HIS A 224 -10.10 20.41 25.84
CA HIS A 224 -10.30 19.57 24.68
C HIS A 224 -11.53 18.65 24.81
N LEU A 225 -11.80 18.21 26.04
CA LEU A 225 -12.86 17.25 26.38
C LEU A 225 -13.88 17.92 27.30
N GLY A 226 -14.73 18.75 26.73
CA GLY A 226 -15.61 19.63 27.51
C GLY A 226 -14.77 20.66 28.25
N GLU A 227 -14.81 20.66 29.61
CA GLU A 227 -14.02 21.59 30.43
C GLU A 227 -12.62 21.06 30.78
N ARG A 228 -12.26 19.87 30.33
CA ARG A 228 -11.00 19.19 30.69
C ARG A 228 -9.98 19.22 29.56
N VAL A 229 -8.72 19.40 29.94
CA VAL A 229 -7.59 19.21 29.03
C VAL A 229 -7.46 17.72 28.72
N HIS A 230 -7.15 17.38 27.46
CA HIS A 230 -6.89 16.01 27.06
C HIS A 230 -5.62 15.48 27.76
N PRO A 231 -5.65 14.32 28.46
CA PRO A 231 -4.52 13.85 29.27
C PRO A 231 -3.22 13.68 28.48
N VAL A 232 -3.31 13.16 27.25
CA VAL A 232 -2.12 12.95 26.38
C VAL A 232 -1.54 14.28 25.91
N VAL A 233 -2.37 15.28 25.61
CA VAL A 233 -1.93 16.65 25.28
C VAL A 233 -1.20 17.27 26.46
N ALA A 234 -1.79 17.18 27.66
CA ALA A 234 -1.18 17.69 28.89
C ALA A 234 0.15 17.01 29.21
N SER A 235 0.22 15.68 29.06
CA SER A 235 1.44 14.91 29.31
C SER A 235 2.57 15.30 28.34
N ALA A 236 2.29 15.35 27.04
CA ALA A 236 3.28 15.72 26.02
C ALA A 236 3.83 17.13 26.22
N SER A 237 2.94 18.09 26.53
CA SER A 237 3.34 19.46 26.81
C SER A 237 4.19 19.57 28.09
N ARG A 238 3.79 18.90 29.16
CA ARG A 238 4.51 18.90 30.44
C ARG A 238 5.89 18.24 30.30
N GLU A 239 5.96 17.13 29.58
CA GLU A 239 7.22 16.45 29.29
C GLU A 239 8.23 17.40 28.64
N LEU A 240 7.80 18.14 27.62
CA LEU A 240 8.69 19.04 26.88
C LEU A 240 9.03 20.31 27.69
N LEU A 241 8.11 20.86 28.49
CA LEU A 241 8.36 22.01 29.37
C LEU A 241 9.38 21.68 30.47
N ASN A 242 9.42 20.44 30.95
CA ASN A 242 10.38 20.00 31.98
C ASN A 242 11.80 19.80 31.46
N LYS A 243 12.00 19.84 30.14
CA LYS A 243 13.34 19.72 29.53
C LYS A 243 14.07 21.06 29.55
N SER A 244 15.43 20.98 29.49
CA SER A 244 16.26 22.17 29.31
C SER A 244 15.92 22.89 27.99
N GLU A 245 16.21 24.18 27.89
CA GLU A 245 15.99 24.98 26.68
C GLU A 245 16.66 24.37 25.45
N ASN A 246 17.93 23.95 25.60
CA ASN A 246 18.65 23.30 24.51
C ASN A 246 18.02 21.99 24.05
N GLU A 247 17.59 21.15 24.98
CA GLU A 247 16.92 19.89 24.66
C GLU A 247 15.56 20.14 24.01
N ARG A 248 14.79 21.08 24.54
CA ARG A 248 13.49 21.49 23.98
C ARG A 248 13.62 22.01 22.56
N SER A 249 14.62 22.87 22.29
CA SER A 249 14.93 23.36 20.94
C SER A 249 15.33 22.24 19.99
N GLY A 250 16.12 21.27 20.44
CA GLY A 250 16.51 20.10 19.67
C GLY A 250 15.33 19.20 19.30
N VAL A 251 14.42 18.93 20.27
CA VAL A 251 13.19 18.16 20.02
C VAL A 251 12.29 18.89 19.03
N LEU A 252 12.09 20.20 19.19
CA LEU A 252 11.29 21.00 18.27
C LEU A 252 11.87 20.96 16.85
N SER A 253 13.17 21.17 16.71
CA SER A 253 13.85 21.11 15.40
C SER A 253 13.68 19.74 14.73
N THR A 254 13.82 18.65 15.49
CA THR A 254 13.59 17.29 15.00
C THR A 254 12.14 17.09 14.59
N THR A 255 11.17 17.52 15.42
CA THR A 255 9.74 17.44 15.10
C THR A 255 9.40 18.19 13.82
N MET A 256 9.97 19.40 13.66
CA MET A 256 9.73 20.22 12.47
C MET A 256 10.34 19.61 11.20
N SER A 257 11.40 18.82 11.32
CA SER A 257 11.96 18.08 10.17
C SER A 257 10.98 17.03 9.63
N PHE A 258 10.23 16.35 10.49
CA PHE A 258 9.18 15.38 10.09
C PHE A 258 7.97 16.05 9.45
N LEU A 259 7.68 17.29 9.78
CA LEU A 259 6.60 18.09 9.22
C LEU A 259 7.00 18.92 8.00
N GLY A 260 8.27 18.88 7.60
CA GLY A 260 8.83 19.69 6.51
C GLY A 260 8.09 19.57 5.19
N LEU A 261 7.61 18.37 4.85
CA LEU A 261 6.81 18.11 3.64
C LEU A 261 5.55 18.99 3.58
N TYR A 262 4.87 19.18 4.68
CA TYR A 262 3.58 19.90 4.76
C TYR A 262 3.72 21.43 4.74
N ARG A 263 4.96 21.95 4.69
CA ARG A 263 5.23 23.37 4.43
C ARG A 263 5.26 23.71 2.94
N ASP A 264 5.31 22.71 2.05
CA ASP A 264 5.14 22.92 0.61
C ASP A 264 3.69 23.33 0.34
N PRO A 265 3.44 24.49 -0.32
CA PRO A 265 2.08 24.99 -0.57
C PRO A 265 1.20 24.02 -1.38
N VAL A 266 1.82 23.25 -2.29
CA VAL A 266 1.08 22.26 -3.09
C VAL A 266 0.64 21.10 -2.20
N VAL A 267 1.56 20.56 -1.41
CA VAL A 267 1.26 19.48 -0.45
C VAL A 267 0.24 19.95 0.59
N ALA A 268 0.42 21.13 1.17
CA ALA A 268 -0.53 21.70 2.13
C ALA A 268 -1.95 21.81 1.55
N LYS A 269 -2.07 22.24 0.29
CA LYS A 269 -3.35 22.35 -0.41
C LYS A 269 -4.02 20.99 -0.59
N VAL A 270 -3.30 19.98 -1.06
CA VAL A 270 -3.86 18.64 -1.34
C VAL A 270 -4.04 17.77 -0.08
N THR A 271 -3.46 18.19 1.05
CA THR A 271 -3.69 17.59 2.37
C THR A 271 -4.57 18.44 3.29
N GLY A 272 -5.10 19.57 2.78
CA GLY A 272 -5.92 20.51 3.54
C GLY A 272 -7.38 20.08 3.73
N ARG A 273 -7.86 19.15 2.90
CA ARG A 273 -9.22 18.60 2.94
C ARG A 273 -9.21 17.15 2.48
N SER A 274 -10.36 16.47 2.56
CA SER A 274 -10.53 15.13 1.97
C SER A 274 -11.66 15.14 0.96
N ASP A 275 -11.36 14.72 -0.28
CA ASP A 275 -12.35 14.46 -1.32
C ASP A 275 -12.87 13.01 -1.23
N TRP A 276 -12.23 12.18 -0.40
CA TRP A 276 -12.54 10.78 -0.13
C TRP A 276 -12.02 10.37 1.24
N ARG A 277 -12.52 9.24 1.75
CA ARG A 277 -12.08 8.59 2.99
C ARG A 277 -11.67 7.15 2.69
N ILE A 278 -10.80 6.57 3.50
CA ILE A 278 -10.42 5.16 3.38
C ILE A 278 -11.65 4.25 3.47
N ARG A 279 -12.59 4.60 4.35
CA ARG A 279 -13.85 3.87 4.48
C ARG A 279 -14.66 3.81 3.18
N ASP A 280 -14.64 4.85 2.36
CA ASP A 280 -15.41 4.91 1.12
C ASP A 280 -14.91 3.90 0.09
N LEU A 281 -13.62 3.52 0.16
CA LEU A 281 -13.02 2.49 -0.70
C LEU A 281 -13.51 1.07 -0.34
N VAL A 282 -13.87 0.85 0.91
CA VAL A 282 -14.27 -0.48 1.44
C VAL A 282 -15.80 -0.61 1.48
N ASP A 283 -16.48 0.34 2.10
CA ASP A 283 -17.90 0.30 2.43
C ASP A 283 -18.73 1.33 1.64
N GLY A 284 -18.13 2.01 0.66
CA GLY A 284 -18.81 3.04 -0.11
C GLY A 284 -19.95 2.48 -0.96
N PRO A 285 -20.98 3.29 -1.28
CA PRO A 285 -22.15 2.87 -2.06
C PRO A 285 -21.82 2.55 -3.52
N ARG A 286 -20.66 2.98 -3.99
CA ARG A 286 -20.15 2.74 -5.35
C ARG A 286 -18.66 2.46 -5.31
N PRO A 287 -18.15 1.58 -6.20
CA PRO A 287 -16.73 1.30 -6.29
C PRO A 287 -15.93 2.57 -6.60
N ILE A 288 -14.81 2.76 -5.93
CA ILE A 288 -13.90 3.89 -6.16
C ILE A 288 -12.60 3.37 -6.76
N SER A 289 -12.10 4.07 -7.76
CA SER A 289 -10.77 3.82 -8.33
C SER A 289 -9.82 4.93 -7.88
N LEU A 290 -8.93 4.62 -6.95
CA LEU A 290 -7.92 5.56 -6.45
C LEU A 290 -6.57 5.26 -7.11
N PHE A 291 -6.03 6.23 -7.82
CA PHE A 291 -4.69 6.16 -8.41
C PHE A 291 -3.74 7.03 -7.60
N LEU A 292 -2.73 6.41 -7.03
CA LEU A 292 -1.67 7.05 -6.28
C LEU A 292 -0.49 7.29 -7.24
N VAL A 293 -0.33 8.52 -7.67
CA VAL A 293 0.70 8.92 -8.63
C VAL A 293 1.74 9.76 -7.92
N VAL A 294 3.00 9.33 -8.00
CA VAL A 294 4.13 10.08 -7.45
C VAL A 294 5.27 10.07 -8.45
N PRO A 295 5.68 11.23 -8.95
CA PRO A 295 6.82 11.33 -9.84
C PRO A 295 8.08 10.70 -9.22
N PRO A 296 8.93 10.01 -10.00
CA PRO A 296 10.13 9.36 -9.48
C PRO A 296 11.07 10.28 -8.68
N SER A 297 11.12 11.58 -9.03
CA SER A 297 11.88 12.61 -8.31
C SER A 297 11.39 12.85 -6.88
N ASP A 298 10.11 12.57 -6.59
CA ASP A 298 9.45 12.93 -5.35
C ASP A 298 9.11 11.72 -4.46
N ILE A 299 9.42 10.50 -4.89
CA ILE A 299 9.11 9.26 -4.16
C ILE A 299 9.66 9.31 -2.72
N ALA A 300 10.93 9.67 -2.54
CA ALA A 300 11.55 9.71 -1.22
C ALA A 300 10.92 10.80 -0.34
N ARG A 301 10.67 12.00 -0.91
CA ARG A 301 10.10 13.15 -0.21
C ARG A 301 8.67 12.90 0.27
N THR A 302 7.85 12.28 -0.58
CA THR A 302 6.42 12.07 -0.31
C THR A 302 6.10 10.74 0.35
N LYS A 303 7.12 9.90 0.59
CA LYS A 303 6.96 8.58 1.18
C LYS A 303 6.14 8.56 2.50
N PRO A 304 6.37 9.47 3.47
CA PRO A 304 5.54 9.51 4.68
C PRO A 304 4.06 9.68 4.36
N LEU A 305 3.71 10.61 3.45
CA LEU A 305 2.33 10.88 3.06
C LEU A 305 1.70 9.67 2.34
N MET A 306 2.46 9.03 1.44
CA MET A 306 1.96 7.84 0.73
C MET A 306 1.72 6.64 1.65
N ARG A 307 2.38 6.57 2.80
CA ARG A 307 2.13 5.56 3.83
C ARG A 307 0.96 5.89 4.75
N LEU A 308 0.51 7.13 4.75
CA LEU A 308 -0.69 7.56 5.49
C LEU A 308 -1.99 7.28 4.71
N VAL A 309 -1.88 6.89 3.45
CA VAL A 309 -2.97 6.40 2.59
C VAL A 309 -3.01 4.88 2.62
#